data_ea7166de9136b0d7d70b7f8b16b512f4
#
_entry.id   ea7166de9136b0d7d70b7f8b16b512f4
#
_cell.length_a   1.000
_cell.length_b   1.000
_cell.length_c   1.000
_cell.angle_alpha   90.00
_cell.angle_beta   90.00
_cell.angle_gamma   90.00
#
_symmetry.space_group_name_H-M   'P 1'
#
loop_
_entity.id
_entity.type
_entity.pdbx_description
1 polymer ?
#
loop_
_entity_poly.entity_id
_entity_poly.type
_entity_poly.pdbx_seq_one_letter_code
_entity_poly.pdbx_strand_id
1 'polypeptide(L)'
;IELLSDIDLSGYSSPEFIDIDFDEDYDLLVGNMDGNIFFYENIGDKYNYNFQLSDANFQNISVGTRSMPLCYDYDHDNDIDLLIGSGNNDISFYENTGNFNFSYNENKSIFNLGKNSSPEIYSGASQEGLVIGLSTGGMYFINQCNLDFNNDTLINIIDVVNMIIYIIDPPINSDNNCFDINNDFEVNILDVVGLVDYIFAN
;
A
#
# COMPACT_ATOMS: atom_id res chain seq x y z
N ILE A 1 30.70 -5.68 -1.45
CA ILE A 1 29.69 -4.60 -1.60
C ILE A 1 29.99 -3.96 -2.93
N GLU A 2 29.06 -4.04 -3.84
CA GLU A 2 29.10 -3.38 -5.13
C GLU A 2 28.21 -2.14 -5.05
N LEU A 3 28.68 -1.01 -5.54
CA LEU A 3 27.91 0.20 -5.65
C LEU A 3 27.21 0.20 -7.01
N LEU A 4 25.91 0.41 -7.04
CA LEU A 4 25.19 0.69 -8.29
C LEU A 4 25.55 2.10 -8.74
N SER A 5 26.76 2.24 -9.34
CA SER A 5 27.41 3.54 -9.60
C SER A 5 26.66 4.41 -10.61
N ASP A 6 25.76 3.81 -11.37
CA ASP A 6 25.00 4.49 -12.43
C ASP A 6 23.66 5.02 -11.92
N ILE A 7 23.31 4.73 -10.63
CA ILE A 7 22.14 5.26 -9.95
C ILE A 7 22.62 6.28 -8.92
N ASP A 8 22.72 7.54 -9.32
CA ASP A 8 23.05 8.66 -8.42
C ASP A 8 21.93 9.70 -8.48
N LEU A 9 21.13 9.69 -7.42
CA LEU A 9 20.01 10.61 -7.24
C LEU A 9 20.38 11.72 -6.26
N SER A 10 19.67 12.84 -6.30
CA SER A 10 19.91 14.03 -5.45
C SER A 10 19.62 13.80 -3.96
N GLY A 11 20.15 12.71 -3.38
CA GLY A 11 20.05 12.34 -1.97
C GLY A 11 18.74 11.65 -1.57
N TYR A 12 18.79 10.94 -0.44
CA TYR A 12 17.65 10.19 0.13
C TYR A 12 16.99 9.21 -0.84
N SER A 13 17.78 8.34 -1.47
CA SER A 13 17.24 7.27 -2.30
C SER A 13 16.48 6.24 -1.46
N SER A 14 15.25 5.97 -1.85
CA SER A 14 14.37 4.93 -1.29
C SER A 14 14.02 3.94 -2.40
N PRO A 15 14.72 2.78 -2.45
CA PRO A 15 14.48 1.78 -3.48
C PRO A 15 13.28 0.91 -3.14
N GLU A 16 12.54 0.52 -4.18
CA GLU A 16 11.46 -0.46 -4.14
C GLU A 16 11.53 -1.35 -5.38
N PHE A 17 11.39 -2.66 -5.20
CA PHE A 17 11.44 -3.62 -6.28
C PHE A 17 10.06 -4.08 -6.73
N ILE A 18 9.86 -4.14 -8.05
CA ILE A 18 8.62 -4.57 -8.68
C ILE A 18 8.92 -5.14 -10.06
N ASP A 19 8.25 -6.23 -10.46
CA ASP A 19 8.23 -6.71 -11.83
C ASP A 19 7.11 -5.98 -12.58
N ILE A 20 7.45 -4.88 -13.28
CA ILE A 20 6.47 -3.96 -13.85
C ILE A 20 6.07 -4.33 -15.28
N ASP A 21 6.88 -5.09 -15.99
CA ASP A 21 6.65 -5.52 -17.36
C ASP A 21 6.31 -7.02 -17.51
N PHE A 22 6.28 -7.74 -16.37
CA PHE A 22 5.94 -9.17 -16.27
C PHE A 22 6.89 -10.11 -17.00
N ASP A 23 8.19 -9.78 -17.00
CA ASP A 23 9.22 -10.62 -17.60
C ASP A 23 9.87 -11.60 -16.62
N GLU A 24 9.37 -11.68 -15.38
CA GLU A 24 9.81 -12.51 -14.26
C GLU A 24 11.14 -12.06 -13.63
N ASP A 25 11.57 -10.83 -13.87
CA ASP A 25 12.65 -10.21 -13.11
C ASP A 25 12.16 -8.91 -12.43
N TYR A 26 12.93 -8.43 -11.47
CA TYR A 26 12.53 -7.23 -10.74
C TYR A 26 13.17 -5.99 -11.33
N ASP A 27 12.33 -5.02 -11.61
CA ASP A 27 12.68 -3.64 -11.87
C ASP A 27 12.88 -2.84 -10.58
N LEU A 28 13.26 -1.58 -10.70
CA LEU A 28 13.56 -0.75 -9.55
C LEU A 28 12.89 0.62 -9.67
N LEU A 29 11.98 0.91 -8.76
CA LEU A 29 11.52 2.27 -8.48
C LEU A 29 12.42 2.90 -7.42
N VAL A 30 12.81 4.15 -7.59
CA VAL A 30 13.63 4.85 -6.60
C VAL A 30 13.02 6.22 -6.30
N GLY A 31 12.56 6.37 -5.08
CA GLY A 31 12.17 7.67 -4.55
C GLY A 31 13.38 8.56 -4.25
N ASN A 32 13.22 9.86 -4.31
CA ASN A 32 14.30 10.82 -4.03
C ASN A 32 13.89 11.95 -3.09
N MET A 33 14.83 12.86 -2.79
CA MET A 33 14.61 14.00 -1.92
C MET A 33 13.59 15.01 -2.47
N ASP A 34 13.48 15.12 -3.79
CA ASP A 34 12.60 16.09 -4.45
C ASP A 34 11.15 15.57 -4.56
N GLY A 35 10.90 14.35 -4.06
CA GLY A 35 9.55 13.75 -4.04
C GLY A 35 9.15 13.10 -5.36
N ASN A 36 10.06 12.89 -6.28
CA ASN A 36 9.84 12.21 -7.55
C ASN A 36 10.16 10.71 -7.42
N ILE A 37 9.65 9.92 -8.35
CA ILE A 37 9.98 8.50 -8.51
C ILE A 37 10.77 8.33 -9.81
N PHE A 38 11.89 7.64 -9.75
CA PHE A 38 12.67 7.22 -10.89
C PHE A 38 12.38 5.75 -11.17
N PHE A 39 12.21 5.41 -12.43
CA PHE A 39 12.04 4.03 -12.86
C PHE A 39 13.26 3.57 -13.62
N TYR A 40 13.85 2.47 -13.13
CA TYR A 40 14.93 1.75 -13.77
C TYR A 40 14.44 0.37 -14.15
N GLU A 41 14.42 0.10 -15.44
CA GLU A 41 14.11 -1.19 -16.03
C GLU A 41 15.31 -2.12 -15.90
N ASN A 42 15.10 -3.35 -15.48
CA ASN A 42 16.12 -4.39 -15.50
C ASN A 42 16.14 -5.03 -16.88
N ILE A 43 17.07 -4.59 -17.72
CA ILE A 43 17.27 -5.15 -19.07
C ILE A 43 18.18 -6.38 -19.07
N GLY A 44 18.41 -6.97 -17.93
CA GLY A 44 19.21 -8.17 -17.72
C GLY A 44 18.38 -9.43 -17.62
N ASP A 45 18.45 -10.09 -16.49
CA ASP A 45 17.60 -11.21 -16.11
C ASP A 45 17.57 -11.34 -14.57
N LYS A 46 16.70 -12.19 -14.02
CA LYS A 46 16.54 -12.40 -12.58
C LYS A 46 17.79 -12.86 -11.81
N TYR A 47 18.87 -13.23 -12.50
CA TYR A 47 20.14 -13.66 -11.90
C TYR A 47 21.26 -12.66 -12.14
N ASN A 48 21.15 -11.86 -13.20
CA ASN A 48 22.15 -10.90 -13.64
C ASN A 48 21.47 -9.57 -13.97
N TYR A 49 21.16 -8.80 -12.95
CA TYR A 49 20.49 -7.50 -13.11
C TYR A 49 21.35 -6.51 -13.92
N ASN A 50 20.67 -5.68 -14.70
CA ASN A 50 21.26 -4.59 -15.46
C ASN A 50 20.27 -3.43 -15.54
N PHE A 51 20.23 -2.60 -14.48
CA PHE A 51 19.27 -1.52 -14.36
C PHE A 51 19.60 -0.36 -15.29
N GLN A 52 18.67 -0.01 -16.16
CA GLN A 52 18.76 1.14 -17.05
C GLN A 52 17.64 2.13 -16.74
N LEU A 53 17.99 3.43 -16.62
CA LEU A 53 16.98 4.47 -16.41
C LEU A 53 16.02 4.50 -17.60
N SER A 54 14.76 4.18 -17.34
CA SER A 54 13.67 4.18 -18.33
C SER A 54 12.82 5.45 -18.19
N ASP A 55 12.51 5.89 -16.95
CA ASP A 55 11.77 7.13 -16.71
C ASP A 55 12.32 7.87 -15.48
N ALA A 56 12.76 9.12 -15.66
CA ALA A 56 13.29 9.98 -14.60
C ALA A 56 12.19 10.69 -13.77
N ASN A 57 10.94 10.55 -14.16
CA ASN A 57 9.78 11.10 -13.44
C ASN A 57 8.57 10.19 -13.69
N PHE A 58 8.65 8.98 -13.14
CA PHE A 58 7.73 7.88 -13.38
C PHE A 58 6.27 8.33 -13.33
N GLN A 59 5.59 8.23 -14.49
CA GLN A 59 4.20 8.64 -14.71
C GLN A 59 3.86 10.05 -14.23
N ASN A 60 4.84 10.95 -14.10
CA ASN A 60 4.71 12.29 -13.52
C ASN A 60 4.22 12.30 -12.06
N ILE A 61 4.50 11.23 -11.31
CA ILE A 61 4.18 11.12 -9.89
C ILE A 61 5.15 11.98 -9.09
N SER A 62 4.61 12.85 -8.23
CA SER A 62 5.39 13.63 -7.28
C SER A 62 4.61 13.89 -6.00
N VAL A 63 5.23 13.59 -4.86
CA VAL A 63 4.67 13.81 -3.52
C VAL A 63 5.28 15.04 -2.83
N GLY A 64 5.97 15.87 -3.59
CA GLY A 64 6.51 17.16 -3.17
C GLY A 64 7.86 17.10 -2.49
N THR A 65 8.14 16.13 -1.62
CA THR A 65 9.45 15.95 -0.99
C THR A 65 9.60 14.56 -0.39
N ARG A 66 10.78 13.97 -0.55
CA ARG A 66 11.17 12.68 0.02
C ARG A 66 10.17 11.57 -0.26
N SER A 67 10.08 11.15 -1.50
CA SER A 67 9.27 10.00 -1.87
C SER A 67 9.85 8.69 -1.33
N MET A 68 8.99 7.88 -0.73
CA MET A 68 9.29 6.55 -0.22
C MET A 68 8.24 5.57 -0.77
N PRO A 69 8.48 5.02 -1.98
CA PRO A 69 7.53 4.12 -2.63
C PRO A 69 7.45 2.79 -1.91
N LEU A 70 6.27 2.19 -1.96
CA LEU A 70 5.95 0.83 -1.54
C LEU A 70 4.94 0.26 -2.56
N CYS A 71 5.27 -0.86 -3.16
CA CYS A 71 4.42 -1.57 -4.11
C CYS A 71 3.72 -2.73 -3.42
N TYR A 72 2.38 -2.71 -3.39
CA TYR A 72 1.60 -3.70 -2.69
C TYR A 72 0.13 -3.69 -3.14
N ASP A 73 -0.51 -4.86 -3.23
CA ASP A 73 -1.96 -4.98 -3.45
C ASP A 73 -2.69 -4.52 -2.18
N TYR A 74 -2.92 -3.20 -2.08
CA TYR A 74 -3.41 -2.58 -0.85
C TYR A 74 -4.90 -2.76 -0.64
N ASP A 75 -5.68 -2.86 -1.68
CA ASP A 75 -7.13 -2.99 -1.60
C ASP A 75 -7.67 -4.39 -1.92
N HIS A 76 -6.73 -5.34 -2.14
CA HIS A 76 -7.01 -6.75 -2.37
C HIS A 76 -7.82 -7.04 -3.64
N ASP A 77 -7.62 -6.25 -4.68
CA ASP A 77 -8.24 -6.46 -5.99
C ASP A 77 -7.40 -7.32 -6.94
N ASN A 78 -6.25 -7.84 -6.45
CA ASN A 78 -5.26 -8.68 -7.12
C ASN A 78 -4.39 -7.93 -8.14
N ASP A 79 -4.29 -6.63 -8.03
CA ASP A 79 -3.24 -5.89 -8.72
C ASP A 79 -2.35 -5.11 -7.72
N ILE A 80 -1.15 -4.74 -8.15
CA ILE A 80 -0.19 -4.06 -7.28
C ILE A 80 -0.40 -2.57 -7.37
N ASP A 81 -0.72 -1.95 -6.25
CA ASP A 81 -0.82 -0.52 -6.08
C ASP A 81 0.51 0.13 -5.73
N LEU A 82 0.54 1.46 -5.70
CA LEU A 82 1.69 2.22 -5.29
C LEU A 82 1.34 3.17 -4.14
N LEU A 83 1.86 2.88 -2.95
CA LEU A 83 1.80 3.76 -1.80
C LEU A 83 3.09 4.56 -1.71
N ILE A 84 3.00 5.87 -1.49
CA ILE A 84 4.19 6.70 -1.43
C ILE A 84 4.18 7.52 -0.14
N GLY A 85 5.09 7.18 0.76
CA GLY A 85 5.38 8.02 1.91
C GLY A 85 6.09 9.31 1.51
N SER A 86 5.85 10.38 2.26
CA SER A 86 6.42 11.68 1.93
C SER A 86 7.03 12.44 3.11
N GLY A 87 7.85 13.43 2.81
CA GLY A 87 8.32 14.40 3.80
C GLY A 87 7.23 15.34 4.29
N ASN A 88 6.09 15.39 3.63
CA ASN A 88 4.97 16.30 3.89
C ASN A 88 3.93 15.75 4.87
N ASN A 89 4.18 14.61 5.51
CA ASN A 89 3.35 13.98 6.54
C ASN A 89 2.23 13.07 6.02
N ASP A 90 2.28 12.63 4.78
CA ASP A 90 1.20 11.89 4.15
C ASP A 90 1.71 10.59 3.51
N ILE A 91 0.83 9.62 3.39
CA ILE A 91 0.96 8.49 2.47
C ILE A 91 0.00 8.74 1.32
N SER A 92 0.53 8.94 0.13
CA SER A 92 -0.26 9.07 -1.09
C SER A 92 -0.54 7.70 -1.68
N PHE A 93 -1.79 7.40 -1.93
CA PHE A 93 -2.22 6.16 -2.57
C PHE A 93 -2.46 6.38 -4.06
N TYR A 94 -1.85 5.54 -4.87
CA TYR A 94 -2.02 5.50 -6.32
C TYR A 94 -2.51 4.11 -6.70
N GLU A 95 -3.76 4.05 -7.10
CA GLU A 95 -4.46 2.85 -7.53
C GLU A 95 -3.98 2.41 -8.92
N ASN A 96 -3.68 1.13 -9.07
CA ASN A 96 -3.37 0.55 -10.36
C ASN A 96 -4.68 0.36 -11.15
N THR A 97 -4.82 1.06 -12.24
CA THR A 97 -6.00 0.96 -13.12
C THR A 97 -5.81 -0.04 -14.26
N GLY A 98 -4.85 -0.94 -14.10
CA GLY A 98 -4.46 -1.97 -15.04
C GLY A 98 -3.16 -1.65 -15.79
N ASN A 99 -2.34 -2.67 -16.01
CA ASN A 99 -1.01 -2.59 -16.65
C ASN A 99 -0.08 -1.56 -15.98
N PHE A 100 -0.05 -1.51 -14.66
CA PHE A 100 0.72 -0.54 -13.87
C PHE A 100 0.49 0.92 -14.27
N ASN A 101 -0.71 1.26 -14.67
CA ASN A 101 -1.10 2.65 -14.89
C ASN A 101 -1.69 3.22 -13.60
N PHE A 102 -0.89 3.94 -12.84
CA PHE A 102 -1.23 4.43 -11.51
C PHE A 102 -2.04 5.72 -11.52
N SER A 103 -3.15 5.75 -10.78
CA SER A 103 -4.03 6.90 -10.64
C SER A 103 -4.17 7.31 -9.18
N TYR A 104 -3.91 8.59 -8.87
CA TYR A 104 -4.02 9.09 -7.50
C TYR A 104 -5.44 8.98 -6.96
N ASN A 105 -5.58 8.37 -5.77
CA ASN A 105 -6.85 8.22 -5.06
C ASN A 105 -6.79 8.93 -3.70
N GLU A 106 -7.42 10.11 -3.60
CA GLU A 106 -7.44 10.91 -2.38
C GLU A 106 -8.16 10.20 -1.22
N ASN A 107 -9.21 9.43 -1.51
CA ASN A 107 -10.02 8.78 -0.48
C ASN A 107 -9.29 7.64 0.25
N LYS A 108 -8.33 7.00 -0.42
CA LYS A 108 -7.48 5.95 0.16
C LYS A 108 -6.16 6.50 0.72
N SER A 109 -5.84 7.77 0.47
CA SER A 109 -4.62 8.41 0.98
C SER A 109 -4.74 8.74 2.46
N ILE A 110 -3.63 8.62 3.19
CA ILE A 110 -3.58 8.82 4.64
C ILE A 110 -2.86 10.13 4.94
N PHE A 111 -3.53 11.05 5.61
CA PHE A 111 -3.04 12.41 5.86
C PHE A 111 -2.69 12.66 7.33
N ASN A 112 -1.83 13.64 7.57
CA ASN A 112 -1.47 14.15 8.90
C ASN A 112 -0.81 13.14 9.86
N LEU A 113 -0.10 12.17 9.35
CA LEU A 113 0.58 11.15 10.15
C LEU A 113 1.79 11.69 10.92
N GLY A 114 2.54 12.59 10.33
CA GLY A 114 3.81 13.09 10.87
C GLY A 114 4.92 13.12 9.82
N LYS A 115 6.01 13.83 10.11
CA LYS A 115 7.06 14.10 9.11
C LYS A 115 7.80 12.84 8.66
N ASN A 116 8.06 12.77 7.35
CA ASN A 116 8.80 11.72 6.69
C ASN A 116 8.21 10.33 7.02
N SER A 117 6.99 10.15 6.62
CA SER A 117 6.29 8.86 6.73
C SER A 117 6.90 7.85 5.76
N SER A 118 7.29 6.70 6.27
CA SER A 118 7.84 5.58 5.50
C SER A 118 6.93 4.37 5.67
N PRO A 119 6.17 4.00 4.64
CA PRO A 119 5.31 2.83 4.69
C PRO A 119 6.12 1.54 4.50
N GLU A 120 5.66 0.45 5.11
CA GLU A 120 6.16 -0.91 4.94
C GLU A 120 5.03 -1.89 5.24
N ILE A 121 5.00 -3.03 4.57
CA ILE A 121 4.02 -4.08 4.84
C ILE A 121 4.50 -5.04 5.92
N TYR A 122 3.66 -5.28 6.89
CA TYR A 122 3.78 -6.40 7.81
C TYR A 122 2.84 -7.52 7.38
N SER A 123 3.39 -8.65 6.97
CA SER A 123 2.64 -9.86 6.65
C SER A 123 2.98 -10.94 7.67
N GLY A 124 2.08 -11.20 8.60
CA GLY A 124 2.18 -12.24 9.62
C GLY A 124 1.21 -13.39 9.37
N ALA A 125 1.31 -14.46 10.19
CA ALA A 125 0.49 -15.66 9.99
C ALA A 125 -1.03 -15.46 10.18
N SER A 126 -1.45 -14.36 10.81
CA SER A 126 -2.86 -14.07 11.12
C SER A 126 -3.24 -12.61 10.99
N GLN A 127 -2.30 -11.76 10.65
CA GLN A 127 -2.53 -10.33 10.50
C GLN A 127 -1.60 -9.77 9.42
N GLU A 128 -2.14 -8.94 8.60
CA GLU A 128 -1.46 -8.15 7.62
C GLU A 128 -1.77 -6.68 7.88
N GLY A 129 -0.86 -5.79 7.58
CA GLY A 129 -1.09 -4.39 7.81
C GLY A 129 0.05 -3.50 7.39
N LEU A 130 -0.25 -2.23 7.26
CA LEU A 130 0.70 -1.19 6.93
C LEU A 130 1.37 -0.67 8.21
N VAL A 131 2.68 -0.79 8.28
CA VAL A 131 3.52 -0.15 9.31
C VAL A 131 4.07 1.15 8.75
N ILE A 132 3.90 2.25 9.47
CA ILE A 132 4.38 3.55 9.04
C ILE A 132 5.37 4.08 10.05
N GLY A 133 6.64 4.16 9.66
CA GLY A 133 7.68 4.80 10.44
C GLY A 133 7.67 6.31 10.27
N LEU A 134 7.94 7.06 11.34
CA LEU A 134 8.01 8.52 11.33
C LEU A 134 9.39 9.02 11.75
N SER A 135 9.86 10.12 11.17
CA SER A 135 11.14 10.74 11.59
C SER A 135 11.14 11.26 13.03
N THR A 136 9.98 11.40 13.64
CA THR A 136 9.84 11.78 15.06
C THR A 136 10.08 10.60 16.02
N GLY A 137 10.30 9.40 15.49
CA GLY A 137 10.52 8.17 16.25
C GLY A 137 9.24 7.41 16.61
N GLY A 138 8.06 7.90 16.22
CA GLY A 138 6.80 7.16 16.33
C GLY A 138 6.62 6.13 15.20
N MET A 139 5.72 5.17 15.42
CA MET A 139 5.24 4.26 14.39
C MET A 139 3.72 4.14 14.49
N TYR A 140 3.07 4.05 13.34
CA TYR A 140 1.67 3.64 13.24
C TYR A 140 1.60 2.23 12.69
N PHE A 141 0.61 1.49 13.12
CA PHE A 141 0.23 0.23 12.53
C PHE A 141 -1.23 0.37 12.10
N ILE A 142 -1.47 0.21 10.81
CA ILE A 142 -2.81 0.21 10.23
C ILE A 142 -3.10 -1.23 9.85
N ASN A 143 -4.02 -1.85 10.58
CA ASN A 143 -4.49 -3.19 10.24
C ASN A 143 -5.16 -3.13 8.87
N GLN A 144 -4.68 -3.92 7.94
CA GLN A 144 -5.45 -4.20 6.74
C GLN A 144 -6.51 -5.23 7.06
N CYS A 145 -7.72 -4.84 6.85
CA CYS A 145 -8.86 -5.68 7.10
C CYS A 145 -9.21 -6.42 5.83
N ASN A 146 -8.85 -7.70 5.80
CA ASN A 146 -9.46 -8.60 4.86
C ASN A 146 -10.96 -8.69 5.22
N LEU A 147 -11.84 -8.28 4.31
CA LEU A 147 -13.30 -8.34 4.48
C LEU A 147 -13.84 -9.78 4.43
N ASP A 148 -12.97 -10.76 4.18
CA ASP A 148 -13.23 -12.19 4.31
C ASP A 148 -13.19 -12.60 5.80
N PHE A 149 -14.28 -12.37 6.49
CA PHE A 149 -14.39 -12.62 7.94
C PHE A 149 -14.49 -14.08 8.32
N ASN A 150 -14.71 -14.98 7.37
CA ASN A 150 -14.74 -16.42 7.60
C ASN A 150 -13.46 -17.14 7.13
N ASN A 151 -12.54 -16.42 6.46
CA ASN A 151 -11.30 -16.92 5.87
C ASN A 151 -11.52 -18.05 4.85
N ASP A 152 -12.56 -17.97 4.02
CA ASP A 152 -12.83 -18.92 2.95
C ASP A 152 -12.29 -18.47 1.58
N THR A 153 -11.59 -17.36 1.53
CA THR A 153 -11.01 -16.69 0.36
C THR A 153 -12.02 -16.00 -0.58
N LEU A 154 -13.26 -15.88 -0.16
CA LEU A 154 -14.32 -15.24 -0.93
C LEU A 154 -15.02 -14.17 -0.09
N ILE A 155 -14.99 -12.94 -0.52
CA ILE A 155 -15.78 -11.87 0.11
C ILE A 155 -17.21 -11.95 -0.44
N ASN A 156 -18.16 -12.38 0.41
CA ASN A 156 -19.52 -12.65 0.00
C ASN A 156 -20.54 -12.47 1.14
N ILE A 157 -21.78 -12.87 0.92
CA ILE A 157 -22.86 -12.70 1.91
C ILE A 157 -22.61 -13.44 3.25
N ILE A 158 -21.73 -14.44 3.27
CA ILE A 158 -21.40 -15.16 4.50
C ILE A 158 -20.57 -14.26 5.43
N ASP A 159 -19.73 -13.39 4.88
CA ASP A 159 -18.95 -12.41 5.64
C ASP A 159 -19.86 -11.34 6.26
N VAL A 160 -20.89 -10.92 5.52
CA VAL A 160 -21.95 -10.05 6.07
C VAL A 160 -22.62 -10.72 7.28
N VAL A 161 -22.91 -12.02 7.21
CA VAL A 161 -23.50 -12.76 8.34
C VAL A 161 -22.52 -12.82 9.51
N ASN A 162 -21.24 -13.06 9.29
CA ASN A 162 -20.23 -13.07 10.33
C ASN A 162 -20.08 -11.70 11.00
N MET A 163 -20.11 -10.63 10.22
CA MET A 163 -20.10 -9.28 10.73
C MET A 163 -21.32 -8.97 11.60
N ILE A 164 -22.53 -9.38 11.18
CA ILE A 164 -23.75 -9.24 11.98
C ILE A 164 -23.64 -10.02 13.29
N ILE A 165 -23.12 -11.24 13.26
CA ILE A 165 -22.89 -12.05 14.47
C ILE A 165 -21.95 -11.33 15.43
N TYR A 166 -20.86 -10.75 14.92
CA TYR A 166 -19.92 -9.97 15.73
C TYR A 166 -20.60 -8.75 16.39
N ILE A 167 -21.44 -8.02 15.68
CA ILE A 167 -22.17 -6.86 16.21
C ILE A 167 -23.14 -7.28 17.32
N ILE A 168 -23.81 -8.44 17.18
CA ILE A 168 -24.83 -8.91 18.14
C ILE A 168 -24.18 -9.51 19.39
N ASP A 169 -23.08 -10.27 19.24
CA ASP A 169 -22.39 -10.99 20.32
C ASP A 169 -20.87 -10.84 20.16
N PRO A 170 -20.30 -9.67 20.44
CA PRO A 170 -18.90 -9.42 20.26
C PRO A 170 -18.05 -10.29 21.21
N PRO A 171 -16.98 -10.93 20.72
CA PRO A 171 -16.08 -11.70 21.56
C PRO A 171 -15.43 -10.85 22.66
N ILE A 172 -15.25 -11.39 23.85
CA ILE A 172 -14.63 -10.69 24.98
C ILE A 172 -13.17 -10.36 24.61
N ASN A 173 -12.79 -9.08 24.64
CA ASN A 173 -11.49 -8.52 24.26
C ASN A 173 -11.14 -8.56 22.75
N SER A 174 -12.09 -8.42 21.89
CA SER A 174 -11.83 -8.25 20.47
C SER A 174 -11.64 -6.76 20.13
N ASP A 175 -10.38 -6.31 20.02
CA ASP A 175 -10.03 -5.04 19.40
C ASP A 175 -10.04 -5.21 17.86
N ASN A 176 -11.17 -5.63 17.29
CA ASN A 176 -11.27 -5.84 15.86
C ASN A 176 -11.79 -4.58 15.16
N ASN A 177 -10.90 -3.62 14.92
CA ASN A 177 -11.17 -2.46 14.07
C ASN A 177 -11.55 -2.85 12.63
N CYS A 178 -11.34 -4.11 12.24
CA CYS A 178 -11.67 -4.62 10.91
C CYS A 178 -13.16 -4.64 10.58
N PHE A 179 -14.01 -4.58 11.58
CA PHE A 179 -15.45 -4.47 11.37
C PHE A 179 -15.94 -3.01 11.24
N ASP A 180 -15.08 -2.03 11.49
CA ASP A 180 -15.36 -0.60 11.27
C ASP A 180 -14.97 -0.22 9.83
N ILE A 181 -15.83 -0.52 8.88
CA ILE A 181 -15.59 -0.34 7.44
C ILE A 181 -15.65 1.13 7.04
N ASN A 182 -16.48 1.90 7.71
CA ASN A 182 -16.64 3.33 7.40
C ASN A 182 -15.67 4.24 8.17
N ASN A 183 -14.82 3.65 9.06
CA ASN A 183 -13.83 4.33 9.89
C ASN A 183 -14.41 5.43 10.79
N ASP A 184 -15.62 5.22 11.34
CA ASP A 184 -16.25 6.16 12.27
C ASP A 184 -15.97 5.84 13.75
N PHE A 185 -15.16 4.81 14.03
CA PHE A 185 -14.79 4.25 15.33
C PHE A 185 -15.92 3.52 16.07
N GLU A 186 -17.01 3.19 15.39
CA GLU A 186 -18.14 2.44 15.94
C GLU A 186 -18.50 1.28 15.02
N VAL A 187 -18.28 0.05 15.44
CA VAL A 187 -18.75 -1.13 14.70
C VAL A 187 -20.25 -1.30 14.86
N ASN A 188 -21.01 -1.03 13.81
CA ASN A 188 -22.48 -1.01 13.84
C ASN A 188 -23.10 -1.40 12.47
N ILE A 189 -24.40 -1.17 12.31
CA ILE A 189 -25.12 -1.56 11.08
C ILE A 189 -24.68 -0.78 9.84
N LEU A 190 -24.05 0.38 9.98
CA LEU A 190 -23.58 1.16 8.84
C LEU A 190 -22.38 0.48 8.18
N ASP A 191 -21.55 -0.23 8.96
CA ASP A 191 -20.44 -1.03 8.45
C ASP A 191 -20.94 -2.25 7.67
N VAL A 192 -22.02 -2.87 8.13
CA VAL A 192 -22.68 -3.94 7.38
C VAL A 192 -23.15 -3.45 6.01
N VAL A 193 -23.70 -2.23 5.95
CA VAL A 193 -24.09 -1.61 4.68
C VAL A 193 -22.87 -1.37 3.81
N GLY A 194 -21.75 -0.89 4.38
CA GLY A 194 -20.48 -0.72 3.66
C GLY A 194 -19.96 -2.02 3.04
N LEU A 195 -19.99 -3.14 3.79
CA LEU A 195 -19.62 -4.45 3.27
C LEU A 195 -20.54 -4.94 2.14
N VAL A 196 -21.83 -4.73 2.29
CA VAL A 196 -22.82 -5.08 1.26
C VAL A 196 -22.57 -4.26 -0.01
N ASP A 197 -22.32 -2.97 0.11
CA ASP A 197 -22.02 -2.10 -1.03
C ASP A 197 -20.72 -2.53 -1.73
N TYR A 198 -19.69 -2.91 -0.97
CA TYR A 198 -18.45 -3.47 -1.52
C TYR A 198 -18.71 -4.74 -2.34
N ILE A 199 -19.47 -5.71 -1.81
CA ILE A 199 -19.80 -6.98 -2.48
C ILE A 199 -20.57 -6.76 -3.78
N PHE A 200 -21.41 -5.74 -3.88
CA PHE A 200 -22.18 -5.46 -5.10
C PHE A 200 -21.41 -4.61 -6.12
N ALA A 201 -20.33 -3.96 -5.71
CA ALA A 201 -19.47 -3.16 -6.59
C ALA A 201 -18.39 -3.99 -7.31
N ASN A 202 -18.03 -5.14 -6.75
CA ASN A 202 -17.03 -6.10 -7.26
C ASN A 202 -17.69 -7.43 -7.61
#